data_80d25d6068a111aba7e194ff49f5324b
#
_entry.id   80d25d6068a111aba7e194ff49f5324b
#
_cell.length_a   1.000
_cell.length_b   1.000
_cell.length_c   1.000
_cell.angle_alpha   90.00
_cell.angle_beta   90.00
_cell.angle_gamma   90.00
#
_symmetry.space_group_name_H-M   'P 1'
#
loop_
_entity.id
_entity.type
_entity.pdbx_description
1 polymer ?
#
loop_
_entity_poly.entity_id
_entity_poly.type
_entity_poly.pdbx_seq_one_letter_code
_entity_poly.pdbx_strand_id
1 'polypeptide(L)'
;MLILSAHRKQYSHRFAKVIPVSFRSCFRTRPAICKQAVSVVFKQVHHKMMQSRARLLVVSPHLDDAVLSCGLLLAANPSAIVCTVFTAPPPENMSTDWDRQSGFTDAFEAMQTRKQEDIRALQKLGAQPVHLSFCDAQYLLPPSPDDLTGAFRRTLNEHSPENVFFPLGIFHSDHTLVSDACLALIDVMPDTAFHAYEDVPYRQRQEAVSERIEELTKRGYALSPTTDVRAPVNAFSAHEQTKREAIAAYASQLRAFGPQGQSSLYSTEKYRRLQRASS
;
A
#
# COMPACT_ATOMS: atom_id res chain seq x y z
N MET A 1 32.54 -16.24 10.36
CA MET A 1 32.29 -16.16 11.81
C MET A 1 32.34 -14.73 12.39
N LEU A 2 32.73 -13.71 11.62
CA LEU A 2 32.88 -12.31 12.09
C LEU A 2 31.66 -11.41 11.79
N ILE A 3 30.75 -11.77 10.92
CA ILE A 3 29.59 -10.95 10.51
C ILE A 3 28.40 -11.09 11.51
N LEU A 4 28.31 -12.20 12.23
CA LEU A 4 27.26 -12.43 13.25
C LEU A 4 27.50 -11.65 14.56
N SER A 5 28.73 -11.17 14.81
CA SER A 5 29.09 -10.42 16.02
C SER A 5 28.65 -8.96 15.97
N ALA A 6 28.67 -8.32 14.81
CA ALA A 6 28.32 -6.90 14.66
C ALA A 6 26.80 -6.61 14.82
N HIS A 7 25.96 -7.52 14.33
CA HIS A 7 24.49 -7.37 14.46
C HIS A 7 23.98 -7.56 15.91
N ARG A 8 24.67 -8.40 16.73
CA ARG A 8 24.29 -8.57 18.14
C ARG A 8 24.55 -7.31 18.99
N LYS A 9 25.55 -6.48 18.66
CA LYS A 9 25.87 -5.27 19.44
C LYS A 9 24.86 -4.13 19.18
N GLN A 10 24.33 -3.99 17.98
CA GLN A 10 23.43 -2.92 17.61
C GLN A 10 22.01 -3.12 18.19
N TYR A 11 21.56 -4.37 18.35
CA TYR A 11 20.27 -4.69 18.98
C TYR A 11 20.30 -4.56 20.51
N SER A 12 21.44 -4.80 21.16
CA SER A 12 21.52 -4.73 22.63
C SER A 12 21.38 -3.30 23.16
N HIS A 13 21.80 -2.27 22.40
CA HIS A 13 21.76 -0.86 22.86
C HIS A 13 20.35 -0.24 22.81
N ARG A 14 19.46 -0.68 21.93
CA ARG A 14 18.07 -0.20 21.91
C ARG A 14 17.17 -0.89 22.94
N PHE A 15 17.43 -2.16 23.28
CA PHE A 15 16.65 -2.90 24.27
C PHE A 15 16.96 -2.52 25.73
N ALA A 16 18.14 -1.98 26.00
CA ALA A 16 18.51 -1.57 27.38
C ALA A 16 17.65 -0.41 27.93
N LYS A 17 16.91 0.33 27.08
CA LYS A 17 16.04 1.44 27.51
C LYS A 17 14.60 1.04 27.82
N VAL A 18 14.19 -0.20 27.53
CA VAL A 18 12.80 -0.64 27.66
C VAL A 18 12.59 -1.66 28.81
N ILE A 19 13.67 -2.12 29.44
CA ILE A 19 13.56 -3.07 30.56
C ILE A 19 13.32 -2.28 31.86
N PRO A 20 12.18 -2.52 32.57
CA PRO A 20 11.91 -1.87 33.86
C PRO A 20 13.03 -2.15 34.88
N VAL A 21 13.30 -1.17 35.75
CA VAL A 21 14.37 -1.20 36.75
C VAL A 21 14.32 -2.46 37.67
N SER A 22 13.13 -3.05 37.87
CA SER A 22 12.93 -4.28 38.64
C SER A 22 13.62 -5.52 38.05
N PHE A 23 13.95 -5.51 36.75
CA PHE A 23 14.63 -6.64 36.11
C PHE A 23 16.15 -6.65 36.30
N ARG A 24 16.74 -5.51 36.69
CA ARG A 24 18.21 -5.42 36.89
C ARG A 24 18.71 -6.16 38.12
N SER A 25 17.86 -6.42 39.14
CA SER A 25 18.23 -7.14 40.34
C SER A 25 18.26 -8.66 40.16
N CYS A 26 17.53 -9.19 39.19
CA CYS A 26 17.38 -10.63 38.97
C CYS A 26 18.64 -11.29 38.37
N PHE A 27 19.52 -10.51 37.72
CA PHE A 27 20.73 -11.04 37.06
C PHE A 27 21.83 -11.50 38.06
N ARG A 28 21.75 -11.09 39.32
CA ARG A 28 22.78 -11.41 40.32
C ARG A 28 22.56 -12.71 41.10
N THR A 29 21.36 -13.26 41.13
CA THR A 29 21.03 -14.34 42.09
C THR A 29 20.57 -15.69 41.55
N ARG A 30 20.11 -15.78 40.26
CA ARG A 30 19.68 -17.05 39.65
C ARG A 30 19.77 -17.04 38.13
N PRO A 31 20.91 -17.37 37.52
CA PRO A 31 21.13 -17.24 36.07
C PRO A 31 20.26 -18.15 35.20
N ALA A 32 19.77 -19.29 35.69
CA ALA A 32 18.93 -20.21 34.89
C ALA A 32 17.49 -19.69 34.72
N ILE A 33 16.89 -19.16 35.78
CA ILE A 33 15.51 -18.62 35.77
C ILE A 33 15.45 -17.36 34.94
N CYS A 34 16.51 -16.55 34.97
CA CYS A 34 16.62 -15.32 34.16
C CYS A 34 16.71 -15.62 32.66
N LYS A 35 17.42 -16.69 32.26
CA LYS A 35 17.51 -17.10 30.84
C LYS A 35 16.16 -17.58 30.29
N GLN A 36 15.38 -18.31 31.12
CA GLN A 36 14.03 -18.73 30.72
C GLN A 36 13.04 -17.55 30.61
N ALA A 37 13.04 -16.64 31.58
CA ALA A 37 12.20 -15.44 31.56
C ALA A 37 12.53 -14.52 30.36
N VAL A 38 13.82 -14.31 30.07
CA VAL A 38 14.27 -13.55 28.93
C VAL A 38 13.86 -14.25 27.62
N SER A 39 13.94 -15.59 27.54
CA SER A 39 13.52 -16.33 26.35
C SER A 39 12.00 -16.25 26.14
N VAL A 40 11.19 -16.29 27.19
CA VAL A 40 9.73 -16.16 27.11
C VAL A 40 9.33 -14.74 26.70
N VAL A 41 9.93 -13.72 27.32
CA VAL A 41 9.69 -12.32 26.94
C VAL A 41 10.13 -12.07 25.50
N PHE A 42 11.28 -12.61 25.08
CA PHE A 42 11.76 -12.48 23.70
C PHE A 42 10.83 -13.17 22.71
N LYS A 43 10.33 -14.38 23.05
CA LYS A 43 9.31 -15.08 22.23
C LYS A 43 7.98 -14.32 22.19
N GLN A 44 7.53 -13.77 23.32
CA GLN A 44 6.29 -12.98 23.37
C GLN A 44 6.43 -11.64 22.60
N VAL A 45 7.55 -10.95 22.75
CA VAL A 45 7.84 -9.72 21.99
C VAL A 45 7.97 -10.03 20.51
N HIS A 46 8.70 -11.11 20.16
CA HIS A 46 8.83 -11.57 18.78
C HIS A 46 7.47 -11.99 18.20
N HIS A 47 6.66 -12.75 18.95
CA HIS A 47 5.31 -13.14 18.56
C HIS A 47 4.38 -11.93 18.40
N LYS A 48 4.45 -10.94 19.31
CA LYS A 48 3.69 -9.69 19.22
C LYS A 48 4.16 -8.80 18.06
N MET A 49 5.47 -8.76 17.76
CA MET A 49 6.01 -8.09 16.57
C MET A 49 5.60 -8.82 15.29
N MET A 50 5.55 -10.15 15.28
CA MET A 50 5.03 -10.94 14.16
C MET A 50 3.52 -10.76 13.97
N GLN A 51 2.75 -10.57 15.06
CA GLN A 51 1.31 -10.26 14.99
C GLN A 51 1.02 -8.81 14.59
N SER A 52 1.98 -7.89 14.73
CA SER A 52 1.84 -6.48 14.32
C SER A 52 2.35 -6.21 12.90
N ARG A 53 2.85 -7.22 12.19
CA ARG A 53 3.22 -7.08 10.77
C ARG A 53 1.96 -6.80 9.98
N ALA A 54 1.93 -5.70 9.25
CA ALA A 54 0.88 -5.47 8.28
C ALA A 54 0.99 -6.57 7.21
N ARG A 55 0.05 -7.52 7.24
CA ARG A 55 0.04 -8.63 6.28
C ARG A 55 -0.20 -8.13 4.86
N LEU A 56 -0.82 -6.97 4.71
CA LEU A 56 -1.24 -6.38 3.46
C LEU A 56 -0.86 -4.91 3.37
N LEU A 57 -0.20 -4.54 2.28
CA LEU A 57 0.01 -3.16 1.87
C LEU A 57 -0.53 -2.97 0.44
N VAL A 58 -1.32 -1.92 0.24
CA VAL A 58 -1.82 -1.52 -1.08
C VAL A 58 -1.18 -0.19 -1.46
N VAL A 59 -0.51 -0.16 -2.60
CA VAL A 59 0.03 1.08 -3.19
C VAL A 59 -1.05 1.71 -4.04
N SER A 60 -1.37 2.97 -3.77
CA SER A 60 -2.37 3.78 -4.49
C SER A 60 -1.66 4.90 -5.25
N PRO A 61 -1.75 5.03 -6.56
CA PRO A 61 -1.24 6.21 -7.25
C PRO A 61 -1.86 7.49 -6.69
N HIS A 62 -3.16 7.64 -6.77
CA HIS A 62 -3.90 8.81 -6.28
C HIS A 62 -4.75 8.50 -5.04
N LEU A 63 -5.35 9.55 -4.51
CA LEU A 63 -6.21 9.53 -3.32
C LEU A 63 -7.62 9.01 -3.66
N ASP A 64 -7.73 7.71 -4.04
CA ASP A 64 -8.96 6.95 -4.30
C ASP A 64 -8.68 5.56 -4.93
N ASP A 65 -7.62 5.40 -5.75
CA ASP A 65 -7.37 4.22 -6.58
C ASP A 65 -7.38 2.91 -5.79
N ALA A 66 -6.74 2.88 -4.60
CA ALA A 66 -6.72 1.69 -3.75
C ALA A 66 -8.12 1.29 -3.30
N VAL A 67 -8.97 2.24 -2.95
CA VAL A 67 -10.35 1.96 -2.50
C VAL A 67 -11.22 1.54 -3.67
N LEU A 68 -11.06 2.16 -4.82
CA LEU A 68 -11.79 1.80 -6.04
C LEU A 68 -11.43 0.40 -6.52
N SER A 69 -10.13 0.06 -6.51
CA SER A 69 -9.61 -1.18 -7.11
C SER A 69 -9.43 -2.35 -6.12
N CYS A 70 -9.31 -2.06 -4.81
CA CYS A 70 -9.05 -3.03 -3.74
C CYS A 70 -9.95 -2.87 -2.51
N GLY A 71 -11.08 -2.17 -2.61
CA GLY A 71 -11.94 -1.85 -1.47
C GLY A 71 -12.53 -3.09 -0.77
N LEU A 72 -12.85 -4.17 -1.51
CA LEU A 72 -13.29 -5.44 -0.92
C LEU A 72 -12.14 -6.15 -0.20
N LEU A 73 -10.95 -6.14 -0.80
CA LEU A 73 -9.74 -6.67 -0.20
C LEU A 73 -9.42 -5.94 1.10
N LEU A 74 -9.49 -4.60 1.10
CA LEU A 74 -9.25 -3.76 2.28
C LEU A 74 -10.30 -4.00 3.36
N ALA A 75 -11.59 -4.07 3.01
CA ALA A 75 -12.66 -4.37 3.96
C ALA A 75 -12.50 -5.75 4.63
N ALA A 76 -11.94 -6.73 3.91
CA ALA A 76 -11.63 -8.06 4.44
C ALA A 76 -10.35 -8.11 5.28
N ASN A 77 -9.50 -7.07 5.23
CA ASN A 77 -8.21 -7.01 5.90
C ASN A 77 -8.06 -5.72 6.72
N PRO A 78 -8.82 -5.55 7.81
CA PRO A 78 -8.67 -4.39 8.68
C PRO A 78 -7.22 -4.31 9.19
N SER A 79 -6.68 -3.11 9.33
CA SER A 79 -5.27 -2.79 9.61
C SER A 79 -4.32 -2.94 8.42
N ALA A 80 -4.83 -3.22 7.21
CA ALA A 80 -4.04 -3.07 5.99
C ALA A 80 -3.50 -1.65 5.87
N ILE A 81 -2.33 -1.51 5.25
CA ILE A 81 -1.74 -0.20 4.96
C ILE A 81 -2.09 0.20 3.53
N VAL A 82 -2.48 1.44 3.35
CA VAL A 82 -2.62 2.05 2.03
C VAL A 82 -1.56 3.14 1.89
N CYS A 83 -0.60 2.89 0.99
CA CYS A 83 0.47 3.82 0.65
C CYS A 83 0.09 4.62 -0.59
N THR A 84 -0.42 5.84 -0.39
CA THR A 84 -0.82 6.73 -1.48
C THR A 84 0.34 7.63 -1.89
N VAL A 85 0.63 7.66 -3.18
CA VAL A 85 1.85 8.25 -3.76
C VAL A 85 1.72 9.74 -3.98
N PHE A 86 0.78 10.13 -4.85
CA PHE A 86 0.61 11.51 -5.28
C PHE A 86 -0.33 12.25 -4.34
N THR A 87 0.27 12.84 -3.31
CA THR A 87 -0.48 13.50 -2.24
C THR A 87 0.02 14.90 -1.93
N ALA A 88 1.12 15.36 -2.56
CA ALA A 88 1.62 16.71 -2.40
C ALA A 88 0.87 17.70 -3.29
N PRO A 89 0.56 18.91 -2.80
CA PRO A 89 0.17 20.01 -3.67
C PRO A 89 1.37 20.44 -4.53
N PRO A 90 1.15 21.15 -5.66
CA PRO A 90 2.23 21.77 -6.40
C PRO A 90 2.91 22.87 -5.54
N PRO A 91 4.20 23.22 -5.82
CA PRO A 91 4.91 24.25 -5.06
C PRO A 91 4.30 25.64 -5.23
N GLU A 92 3.73 25.92 -6.39
CA GLU A 92 2.96 27.13 -6.67
C GLU A 92 1.49 26.79 -6.90
N ASN A 93 0.59 27.61 -6.36
CA ASN A 93 -0.84 27.36 -6.51
C ASN A 93 -1.27 27.53 -7.96
N MET A 94 -2.06 26.58 -8.44
CA MET A 94 -2.59 26.54 -9.81
C MET A 94 -3.97 25.90 -9.83
N SER A 95 -4.60 25.81 -10.99
CA SER A 95 -5.87 25.08 -11.15
C SER A 95 -5.84 24.28 -12.44
N THR A 96 -6.16 23.01 -12.37
CA THR A 96 -6.29 22.11 -13.51
C THR A 96 -7.76 21.94 -13.91
N ASP A 97 -7.99 21.31 -15.08
CA ASP A 97 -9.35 20.93 -15.47
C ASP A 97 -9.96 19.92 -14.50
N TRP A 98 -9.16 19.00 -13.97
CA TRP A 98 -9.61 18.02 -12.99
C TRP A 98 -10.01 18.65 -11.66
N ASP A 99 -9.25 19.64 -11.18
CA ASP A 99 -9.59 20.38 -9.98
C ASP A 99 -10.96 21.07 -10.14
N ARG A 100 -11.16 21.75 -11.28
CA ARG A 100 -12.44 22.42 -11.59
C ARG A 100 -13.61 21.43 -11.70
N GLN A 101 -13.42 20.28 -12.36
CA GLN A 101 -14.42 19.22 -12.48
C GLN A 101 -14.74 18.60 -11.11
N SER A 102 -13.75 18.50 -10.24
CA SER A 102 -13.90 18.04 -8.85
C SER A 102 -14.58 19.10 -7.95
N GLY A 103 -14.74 20.34 -8.45
CA GLY A 103 -15.43 21.45 -7.78
C GLY A 103 -14.53 22.28 -6.89
N PHE A 104 -13.23 22.28 -7.15
CA PHE A 104 -12.23 23.08 -6.44
C PHE A 104 -11.86 24.35 -7.20
N THR A 105 -11.45 25.37 -6.47
CA THR A 105 -10.96 26.63 -7.05
C THR A 105 -9.51 26.51 -7.48
N ASP A 106 -8.72 25.74 -6.74
CA ASP A 106 -7.29 25.59 -6.96
C ASP A 106 -6.73 24.26 -6.41
N ALA A 107 -5.46 23.99 -6.72
CA ALA A 107 -4.75 22.76 -6.37
C ALA A 107 -4.53 22.61 -4.85
N PHE A 108 -4.35 23.69 -4.11
CA PHE A 108 -4.13 23.62 -2.66
C PHE A 108 -5.40 23.17 -1.94
N GLU A 109 -6.54 23.76 -2.28
CA GLU A 109 -7.85 23.33 -1.79
C GLU A 109 -8.12 21.88 -2.21
N ALA A 110 -7.87 21.52 -3.47
CA ALA A 110 -8.07 20.19 -4.00
C ALA A 110 -7.28 19.14 -3.21
N MET A 111 -5.96 19.31 -3.08
CA MET A 111 -5.13 18.33 -2.42
C MET A 111 -5.40 18.21 -0.92
N GLN A 112 -5.70 19.31 -0.24
CA GLN A 112 -6.10 19.28 1.16
C GLN A 112 -7.40 18.51 1.36
N THR A 113 -8.41 18.77 0.54
CA THR A 113 -9.73 18.14 0.64
C THR A 113 -9.66 16.66 0.28
N ARG A 114 -9.00 16.30 -0.83
CA ARG A 114 -8.82 14.92 -1.28
C ARG A 114 -8.10 14.06 -0.23
N LYS A 115 -7.08 14.60 0.46
CA LYS A 115 -6.44 13.90 1.59
C LYS A 115 -7.42 13.59 2.72
N GLN A 116 -8.30 14.52 3.05
CA GLN A 116 -9.32 14.30 4.09
C GLN A 116 -10.38 13.29 3.65
N GLU A 117 -10.74 13.28 2.35
CA GLU A 117 -11.63 12.27 1.78
C GLU A 117 -11.00 10.87 1.88
N ASP A 118 -9.71 10.73 1.52
CA ASP A 118 -8.96 9.48 1.61
C ASP A 118 -8.87 8.94 3.05
N ILE A 119 -8.50 9.80 4.00
CA ILE A 119 -8.47 9.42 5.42
C ILE A 119 -9.83 8.89 5.87
N ARG A 120 -10.95 9.58 5.52
CA ARG A 120 -12.29 9.13 5.89
C ARG A 120 -12.67 7.81 5.22
N ALA A 121 -12.31 7.62 3.96
CA ALA A 121 -12.56 6.38 3.23
C ALA A 121 -11.81 5.20 3.85
N LEU A 122 -10.53 5.37 4.14
CA LEU A 122 -9.68 4.36 4.75
C LEU A 122 -10.10 4.01 6.19
N GLN A 123 -10.55 5.00 6.96
CA GLN A 123 -11.14 4.76 8.29
C GLN A 123 -12.36 3.83 8.24
N LYS A 124 -13.23 3.97 7.23
CA LYS A 124 -14.39 3.07 7.04
C LYS A 124 -13.96 1.63 6.76
N LEU A 125 -12.83 1.44 6.10
CA LEU A 125 -12.24 0.13 5.78
C LEU A 125 -11.38 -0.43 6.92
N GLY A 126 -11.12 0.36 7.98
CA GLY A 126 -10.19 -0.01 9.04
C GLY A 126 -8.72 -0.02 8.57
N ALA A 127 -8.43 0.60 7.45
CA ALA A 127 -7.09 0.68 6.86
C ALA A 127 -6.30 1.89 7.39
N GLN A 128 -4.96 1.80 7.34
CA GLN A 128 -4.05 2.83 7.82
C GLN A 128 -3.46 3.60 6.63
N PRO A 129 -3.65 4.94 6.55
CA PRO A 129 -3.06 5.74 5.49
C PRO A 129 -1.57 5.99 5.71
N VAL A 130 -0.77 5.83 4.65
CA VAL A 130 0.59 6.33 4.51
C VAL A 130 0.64 7.19 3.26
N HIS A 131 0.77 8.50 3.43
CA HIS A 131 0.80 9.46 2.32
C HIS A 131 2.25 9.82 1.99
N LEU A 132 2.70 9.52 0.77
CA LEU A 132 3.96 9.99 0.24
C LEU A 132 3.79 11.42 -0.29
N SER A 133 4.87 12.20 -0.28
CA SER A 133 4.80 13.62 -0.66
C SER A 133 5.27 13.86 -2.10
N PHE A 134 4.74 13.07 -3.06
CA PHE A 134 4.98 13.32 -4.48
C PHE A 134 3.81 14.11 -5.08
N CYS A 135 4.14 14.91 -6.09
CA CYS A 135 3.16 15.71 -6.82
C CYS A 135 2.59 14.93 -7.99
N ASP A 136 1.30 15.05 -8.23
CA ASP A 136 0.56 14.44 -9.34
C ASP A 136 1.05 15.04 -10.69
N ALA A 137 1.13 14.23 -11.74
CA ALA A 137 1.57 14.65 -13.06
C ALA A 137 0.69 15.76 -13.67
N GLN A 138 -0.59 15.86 -13.26
CA GLN A 138 -1.44 16.98 -13.68
C GLN A 138 -0.86 18.36 -13.32
N TYR A 139 0.01 18.42 -12.30
CA TYR A 139 0.72 19.61 -11.85
C TYR A 139 2.12 19.75 -12.47
N LEU A 140 2.45 18.95 -13.50
CA LEU A 140 3.67 18.99 -14.31
C LEU A 140 4.98 18.71 -13.55
N LEU A 141 4.94 18.03 -12.44
CA LEU A 141 6.10 17.73 -11.59
C LEU A 141 6.17 16.22 -11.21
N PRO A 142 6.23 15.30 -12.19
CA PRO A 142 6.35 13.89 -11.87
C PRO A 142 7.69 13.60 -11.19
N PRO A 143 7.72 12.71 -10.16
CA PRO A 143 8.96 12.28 -9.54
C PRO A 143 9.78 11.42 -10.50
N SER A 144 11.08 11.29 -10.20
CA SER A 144 11.90 10.31 -10.92
C SER A 144 11.53 8.87 -10.52
N PRO A 145 11.73 7.87 -11.40
CA PRO A 145 11.54 6.46 -11.05
C PRO A 145 12.37 6.01 -9.85
N ASP A 146 13.58 6.54 -9.69
CA ASP A 146 14.48 6.20 -8.58
C ASP A 146 13.97 6.75 -7.24
N ASP A 147 13.43 7.97 -7.22
CA ASP A 147 12.83 8.57 -6.02
C ASP A 147 11.63 7.74 -5.54
N LEU A 148 10.76 7.33 -6.46
CA LEU A 148 9.62 6.45 -6.14
C LEU A 148 10.06 5.09 -5.64
N THR A 149 10.97 4.43 -6.34
CA THR A 149 11.51 3.11 -5.94
C THR A 149 12.17 3.19 -4.57
N GLY A 150 12.93 4.27 -4.32
CA GLY A 150 13.53 4.55 -3.02
C GLY A 150 12.51 4.75 -1.90
N ALA A 151 11.43 5.49 -2.17
CA ALA A 151 10.35 5.71 -1.22
C ALA A 151 9.59 4.40 -0.91
N PHE A 152 9.24 3.63 -1.92
CA PHE A 152 8.60 2.32 -1.73
C PHE A 152 9.49 1.36 -0.94
N ARG A 153 10.78 1.28 -1.24
CA ARG A 153 11.72 0.44 -0.48
C ARG A 153 11.73 0.82 1.00
N ARG A 154 11.73 2.11 1.34
CA ARG A 154 11.66 2.56 2.74
C ARG A 154 10.34 2.14 3.40
N THR A 155 9.22 2.39 2.75
CA THR A 155 7.88 2.03 3.25
C THR A 155 7.74 0.51 3.45
N LEU A 156 8.17 -0.29 2.48
CA LEU A 156 8.12 -1.75 2.59
C LEU A 156 9.05 -2.29 3.69
N ASN A 157 10.23 -1.72 3.87
CA ASN A 157 11.13 -2.10 4.96
C ASN A 157 10.57 -1.71 6.34
N GLU A 158 9.90 -0.58 6.46
CA GLU A 158 9.28 -0.12 7.71
C GLU A 158 8.14 -1.03 8.14
N HIS A 159 7.27 -1.39 7.21
CA HIS A 159 6.05 -2.14 7.49
C HIS A 159 6.21 -3.65 7.29
N SER A 160 7.20 -4.09 6.52
CA SER A 160 7.51 -5.50 6.22
C SER A 160 6.26 -6.33 5.84
N PRO A 161 5.48 -5.93 4.82
CA PRO A 161 4.27 -6.63 4.44
C PRO A 161 4.58 -7.99 3.83
N GLU A 162 3.67 -8.98 4.04
CA GLU A 162 3.73 -10.27 3.37
C GLU A 162 3.22 -10.17 1.92
N ASN A 163 2.23 -9.29 1.71
CA ASN A 163 1.60 -9.07 0.40
C ASN A 163 1.56 -7.58 0.07
N VAL A 164 2.00 -7.24 -1.13
CA VAL A 164 1.92 -5.88 -1.71
C VAL A 164 1.02 -5.93 -2.93
N PHE A 165 -0.02 -5.10 -2.92
CA PHE A 165 -0.87 -4.86 -4.07
C PHE A 165 -0.53 -3.49 -4.66
N PHE A 166 -0.37 -3.42 -5.99
CA PHE A 166 -0.01 -2.21 -6.69
C PHE A 166 -0.75 -2.12 -8.04
N PRO A 167 -0.86 -0.94 -8.67
CA PRO A 167 -1.59 -0.82 -9.93
C PRO A 167 -0.95 -1.65 -11.03
N LEU A 168 -1.75 -2.26 -11.89
CA LEU A 168 -1.24 -2.89 -13.12
C LEU A 168 -0.55 -1.83 -14.00
N GLY A 169 -0.98 -0.59 -13.90
CA GLY A 169 -0.38 0.54 -14.58
C GLY A 169 -0.90 0.67 -16.01
N ILE A 170 -2.24 0.72 -16.17
CA ILE A 170 -2.89 0.87 -17.46
C ILE A 170 -3.34 2.31 -17.69
N PHE A 171 -3.17 2.79 -18.93
CA PHE A 171 -3.67 4.04 -19.47
C PHE A 171 -3.05 5.33 -18.88
N HIS A 172 -3.03 5.52 -17.56
CA HIS A 172 -2.55 6.75 -16.93
C HIS A 172 -1.04 6.68 -16.67
N SER A 173 -0.30 7.76 -17.03
CA SER A 173 1.16 7.79 -16.85
C SER A 173 1.61 7.56 -15.42
N ASP A 174 0.93 8.15 -14.44
CA ASP A 174 1.22 8.00 -13.02
C ASP A 174 1.03 6.56 -12.54
N HIS A 175 -0.01 5.87 -13.03
CA HIS A 175 -0.23 4.46 -12.71
C HIS A 175 0.88 3.58 -13.28
N THR A 176 1.31 3.85 -14.52
CA THR A 176 2.45 3.15 -15.14
C THR A 176 3.73 3.39 -14.36
N LEU A 177 4.01 4.64 -13.99
CA LEU A 177 5.20 5.02 -13.24
C LEU A 177 5.25 4.35 -11.85
N VAL A 178 4.13 4.34 -11.12
CA VAL A 178 3.99 3.65 -9.82
C VAL A 178 4.15 2.14 -9.98
N SER A 179 3.52 1.56 -11.01
CA SER A 179 3.65 0.13 -11.33
C SER A 179 5.12 -0.24 -11.57
N ASP A 180 5.82 0.50 -12.41
CA ASP A 180 7.21 0.23 -12.76
C ASP A 180 8.16 0.36 -11.57
N ALA A 181 7.93 1.32 -10.68
CA ALA A 181 8.70 1.47 -9.45
C ALA A 181 8.46 0.30 -8.47
N CYS A 182 7.25 -0.26 -8.41
CA CYS A 182 6.96 -1.47 -7.62
C CYS A 182 7.62 -2.72 -8.23
N LEU A 183 7.58 -2.85 -9.56
CA LEU A 183 8.21 -3.96 -10.28
C LEU A 183 9.72 -4.05 -10.01
N ALA A 184 10.41 -2.92 -9.88
CA ALA A 184 11.83 -2.87 -9.57
C ALA A 184 12.19 -3.45 -8.19
N LEU A 185 11.20 -3.67 -7.31
CA LEU A 185 11.40 -4.20 -5.96
C LEU A 185 11.18 -5.72 -5.86
N ILE A 186 10.58 -6.36 -6.86
CA ILE A 186 10.24 -7.79 -6.81
C ILE A 186 11.47 -8.65 -6.51
N ASP A 187 12.59 -8.37 -7.17
CA ASP A 187 13.82 -9.19 -7.04
C ASP A 187 14.59 -8.91 -5.73
N VAL A 188 14.37 -7.75 -5.13
CA VAL A 188 15.11 -7.32 -3.93
C VAL A 188 14.34 -7.53 -2.63
N MET A 189 13.09 -8.01 -2.73
CA MET A 189 12.20 -8.29 -1.59
C MET A 189 11.60 -9.71 -1.68
N PRO A 190 12.43 -10.76 -1.55
CA PRO A 190 12.01 -12.14 -1.82
C PRO A 190 10.96 -12.68 -0.84
N ASP A 191 10.85 -12.09 0.35
CA ASP A 191 9.87 -12.50 1.38
C ASP A 191 8.49 -11.82 1.20
N THR A 192 8.33 -10.99 0.16
CA THR A 192 7.10 -10.26 -0.13
C THR A 192 6.46 -10.76 -1.42
N ALA A 193 5.18 -11.09 -1.37
CA ALA A 193 4.42 -11.45 -2.56
C ALA A 193 3.85 -10.18 -3.22
N PHE A 194 4.11 -10.01 -4.51
CA PHE A 194 3.64 -8.86 -5.28
C PHE A 194 2.45 -9.22 -6.16
N HIS A 195 1.42 -8.36 -6.13
CA HIS A 195 0.17 -8.54 -6.85
C HIS A 195 -0.22 -7.23 -7.55
N ALA A 196 -0.49 -7.28 -8.85
CA ALA A 196 -1.07 -6.14 -9.55
C ALA A 196 -2.59 -6.18 -9.46
N TYR A 197 -3.23 -5.06 -9.15
CA TYR A 197 -4.66 -4.89 -9.34
C TYR A 197 -4.96 -4.23 -10.70
N GLU A 198 -6.02 -4.67 -11.38
CA GLU A 198 -6.51 -4.00 -12.58
C GLU A 198 -7.17 -2.67 -12.17
N ASP A 199 -6.61 -1.56 -12.64
CA ASP A 199 -7.04 -0.20 -12.31
C ASP A 199 -8.49 0.04 -12.70
N VAL A 200 -9.41 0.04 -11.74
CA VAL A 200 -10.86 0.05 -11.96
C VAL A 200 -11.32 1.20 -12.86
N PRO A 201 -10.83 2.45 -12.73
CA PRO A 201 -11.28 3.54 -13.60
C PRO A 201 -10.94 3.31 -15.08
N TYR A 202 -9.91 2.53 -15.40
CA TYR A 202 -9.34 2.42 -16.76
C TYR A 202 -9.55 1.05 -17.41
N ARG A 203 -9.82 -0.01 -16.66
CA ARG A 203 -9.87 -1.39 -17.17
C ARG A 203 -11.02 -1.70 -18.12
N GLN A 204 -11.99 -0.80 -18.30
CA GLN A 204 -13.01 -0.92 -19.34
C GLN A 204 -12.40 -0.90 -20.75
N ARG A 205 -11.19 -0.35 -20.88
CA ARG A 205 -10.36 -0.43 -22.07
C ARG A 205 -9.64 -1.78 -22.09
N GLN A 206 -10.33 -2.85 -22.49
CA GLN A 206 -9.79 -4.22 -22.46
C GLN A 206 -8.46 -4.38 -23.21
N GLU A 207 -8.29 -3.63 -24.29
CA GLU A 207 -7.05 -3.59 -25.05
C GLU A 207 -5.87 -3.12 -24.18
N ALA A 208 -6.03 -2.05 -23.40
CA ALA A 208 -4.98 -1.52 -22.52
C ALA A 208 -4.52 -2.55 -21.45
N VAL A 209 -5.45 -3.35 -20.92
CA VAL A 209 -5.10 -4.44 -19.98
C VAL A 209 -4.27 -5.51 -20.68
N SER A 210 -4.67 -5.93 -21.89
CA SER A 210 -3.99 -6.98 -22.65
C SER A 210 -2.61 -6.51 -23.11
N GLU A 211 -2.49 -5.28 -23.60
CA GLU A 211 -1.23 -4.65 -24.01
C GLU A 211 -0.24 -4.56 -22.85
N ARG A 212 -0.71 -4.13 -21.67
CA ARG A 212 0.15 -4.05 -20.49
C ARG A 212 0.62 -5.42 -20.01
N ILE A 213 -0.23 -6.43 -20.03
CA ILE A 213 0.15 -7.81 -19.68
C ILE A 213 1.21 -8.33 -20.67
N GLU A 214 1.04 -8.09 -21.96
CA GLU A 214 2.00 -8.49 -22.99
C GLU A 214 3.35 -7.77 -22.81
N GLU A 215 3.33 -6.47 -22.55
CA GLU A 215 4.53 -5.68 -22.24
C GLU A 215 5.29 -6.28 -21.05
N LEU A 216 4.60 -6.51 -19.93
CA LEU A 216 5.20 -7.07 -18.73
C LEU A 216 5.75 -8.49 -18.96
N THR A 217 5.06 -9.28 -19.76
CA THR A 217 5.55 -10.62 -20.17
C THR A 217 6.84 -10.51 -21.00
N LYS A 218 6.90 -9.58 -21.94
CA LYS A 218 8.14 -9.31 -22.73
C LYS A 218 9.30 -8.82 -21.84
N ARG A 219 9.00 -8.14 -20.74
CA ARG A 219 9.98 -7.71 -19.72
C ARG A 219 10.42 -8.83 -18.78
N GLY A 220 9.93 -10.06 -18.97
CA GLY A 220 10.31 -11.25 -18.19
C GLY A 220 9.53 -11.40 -16.88
N TYR A 221 8.30 -10.88 -16.80
CA TYR A 221 7.39 -11.13 -15.67
C TYR A 221 6.35 -12.18 -16.04
N ALA A 222 6.08 -13.11 -15.12
CA ALA A 222 4.95 -14.03 -15.21
C ALA A 222 3.77 -13.47 -14.36
N LEU A 223 2.59 -13.45 -14.97
CA LEU A 223 1.36 -12.99 -14.33
C LEU A 223 0.37 -14.15 -14.22
N SER A 224 -0.13 -14.41 -13.03
CA SER A 224 -1.16 -15.43 -12.80
C SER A 224 -2.34 -14.83 -12.00
N PRO A 225 -3.58 -15.28 -12.22
CA PRO A 225 -4.70 -14.83 -11.41
C PRO A 225 -4.44 -15.08 -9.92
N THR A 226 -4.72 -14.09 -9.07
CA THR A 226 -4.63 -14.25 -7.62
C THR A 226 -5.95 -14.80 -7.10
N THR A 227 -5.91 -15.99 -6.49
CA THR A 227 -7.10 -16.69 -5.93
C THR A 227 -7.15 -16.65 -4.40
N ASP A 228 -5.99 -16.49 -3.74
CA ASP A 228 -5.81 -16.80 -2.32
C ASP A 228 -6.10 -15.63 -1.35
N VAL A 229 -6.42 -14.45 -1.88
CA VAL A 229 -6.59 -13.22 -1.05
C VAL A 229 -8.04 -12.73 -1.00
N ARG A 230 -8.99 -13.53 -1.47
CA ARG A 230 -10.41 -13.15 -1.49
C ARG A 230 -11.02 -13.22 -0.10
N ALA A 231 -11.90 -12.25 0.18
CA ALA A 231 -12.75 -12.30 1.37
C ALA A 231 -13.56 -13.62 1.40
N PRO A 232 -13.81 -14.19 2.59
CA PRO A 232 -14.71 -15.33 2.73
C PRO A 232 -16.05 -15.03 2.07
N VAL A 233 -16.58 -15.98 1.29
CA VAL A 233 -17.84 -15.83 0.52
C VAL A 233 -19.00 -15.35 1.40
N ASN A 234 -19.01 -15.74 2.68
CA ASN A 234 -20.08 -15.41 3.64
C ASN A 234 -20.06 -13.95 4.12
N ALA A 235 -18.99 -13.22 3.91
CA ALA A 235 -18.85 -11.80 4.32
C ALA A 235 -18.95 -10.83 3.14
N PHE A 236 -19.17 -11.34 1.93
CA PHE A 236 -19.09 -10.55 0.70
C PHE A 236 -20.04 -9.35 0.69
N SER A 237 -21.31 -9.55 1.09
CA SER A 237 -22.30 -8.45 1.13
C SER A 237 -21.96 -7.34 2.12
N ALA A 238 -21.40 -7.69 3.28
CA ALA A 238 -20.97 -6.71 4.27
C ALA A 238 -19.75 -5.91 3.78
N HIS A 239 -18.79 -6.58 3.15
CA HIS A 239 -17.61 -5.93 2.57
C HIS A 239 -17.99 -5.03 1.38
N GLU A 240 -18.96 -5.44 0.55
CA GLU A 240 -19.50 -4.59 -0.51
C GLU A 240 -20.12 -3.31 0.03
N GLN A 241 -20.90 -3.40 1.09
CA GLN A 241 -21.51 -2.24 1.73
C GLN A 241 -20.41 -1.31 2.29
N THR A 242 -19.43 -1.87 2.99
CA THR A 242 -18.29 -1.10 3.51
C THR A 242 -17.50 -0.41 2.39
N LYS A 243 -17.23 -1.12 1.28
CA LYS A 243 -16.60 -0.52 0.10
C LYS A 243 -17.42 0.62 -0.47
N ARG A 244 -18.74 0.45 -0.62
CA ARG A 244 -19.63 1.52 -1.12
C ARG A 244 -19.59 2.77 -0.24
N GLU A 245 -19.61 2.58 1.07
CA GLU A 245 -19.51 3.69 2.04
C GLU A 245 -18.13 4.37 1.98
N ALA A 246 -17.06 3.61 1.76
CA ALA A 246 -15.73 4.17 1.58
C ALA A 246 -15.61 4.97 0.28
N ILE A 247 -16.12 4.44 -0.85
CA ILE A 247 -16.16 5.15 -2.14
C ILE A 247 -16.96 6.46 -2.01
N ALA A 248 -18.09 6.44 -1.29
CA ALA A 248 -18.92 7.62 -1.08
C ALA A 248 -18.20 8.75 -0.31
N ALA A 249 -17.11 8.48 0.40
CA ALA A 249 -16.30 9.49 1.06
C ALA A 249 -15.49 10.37 0.07
N TYR A 250 -15.24 9.90 -1.15
CA TYR A 250 -14.55 10.64 -2.21
C TYR A 250 -15.51 11.53 -3.01
N ALA A 251 -16.22 12.42 -2.33
CA ALA A 251 -17.28 13.24 -2.94
C ALA A 251 -16.76 14.10 -4.12
N SER A 252 -15.53 14.62 -4.02
CA SER A 252 -14.91 15.41 -5.09
C SER A 252 -14.62 14.57 -6.33
N GLN A 253 -14.08 13.36 -6.15
CA GLN A 253 -13.74 12.45 -7.25
C GLN A 253 -15.01 11.92 -7.91
N LEU A 254 -16.02 11.56 -7.14
CA LEU A 254 -17.32 11.14 -7.67
C LEU A 254 -17.97 12.26 -8.53
N ARG A 255 -17.78 13.51 -8.15
CA ARG A 255 -18.23 14.65 -8.96
C ARG A 255 -17.51 14.70 -10.29
N ALA A 256 -16.17 14.59 -10.29
CA ALA A 256 -15.35 14.62 -11.50
C ALA A 256 -15.64 13.46 -12.45
N PHE A 257 -15.82 12.23 -11.92
CA PHE A 257 -16.19 11.08 -12.74
C PHE A 257 -17.58 11.22 -13.38
N GLY A 258 -18.48 11.98 -12.78
CA GLY A 258 -19.85 12.13 -13.23
C GLY A 258 -20.66 10.83 -13.18
N PRO A 259 -21.98 10.86 -13.47
CA PRO A 259 -22.85 9.70 -13.32
C PRO A 259 -22.45 8.48 -14.17
N GLN A 260 -21.93 8.72 -15.37
CA GLN A 260 -21.51 7.64 -16.28
C GLN A 260 -20.23 6.93 -15.80
N GLY A 261 -19.25 7.69 -15.30
CA GLY A 261 -17.99 7.14 -14.76
C GLY A 261 -18.20 6.38 -13.47
N GLN A 262 -19.13 6.84 -12.61
CA GLN A 262 -19.37 6.23 -11.31
C GLN A 262 -19.85 4.77 -11.39
N SER A 263 -20.59 4.39 -12.42
CA SER A 263 -21.11 3.01 -12.57
C SER A 263 -20.01 1.96 -12.62
N SER A 264 -18.84 2.31 -13.16
CA SER A 264 -17.69 1.42 -13.28
C SER A 264 -16.95 1.19 -11.97
N LEU A 265 -17.04 2.11 -11.01
CA LEU A 265 -16.29 2.08 -9.75
C LEU A 265 -16.65 0.91 -8.84
N TYR A 266 -17.84 0.34 -9.04
CA TYR A 266 -18.36 -0.79 -8.27
C TYR A 266 -18.16 -2.15 -8.95
N SER A 267 -17.36 -2.18 -10.02
CA SER A 267 -17.11 -3.42 -10.75
C SER A 267 -16.20 -4.38 -9.95
N THR A 268 -16.25 -5.67 -10.29
CA THR A 268 -15.51 -6.74 -9.60
C THR A 268 -13.99 -6.47 -9.60
N GLU A 269 -13.35 -6.58 -8.47
CA GLU A 269 -11.91 -6.44 -8.32
C GLU A 269 -11.18 -7.62 -8.97
N LYS A 270 -10.06 -7.35 -9.62
CA LYS A 270 -9.22 -8.37 -10.27
C LYS A 270 -7.77 -8.16 -9.92
N TYR A 271 -7.09 -9.25 -9.57
CA TYR A 271 -5.71 -9.25 -9.13
C TYR A 271 -4.89 -10.30 -9.88
N ARG A 272 -3.62 -10.01 -10.08
CA ARG A 272 -2.65 -10.91 -10.71
C ARG A 272 -1.39 -10.95 -9.86
N ARG A 273 -0.97 -12.14 -9.45
CA ARG A 273 0.33 -12.33 -8.83
C ARG A 273 1.40 -12.10 -9.90
N LEU A 274 2.43 -11.33 -9.54
CA LEU A 274 3.61 -11.13 -10.38
C LEU A 274 4.84 -11.75 -9.75
N GLN A 275 5.67 -12.33 -10.60
CA GLN A 275 7.00 -12.85 -10.26
C GLN A 275 7.89 -12.81 -11.50
N ARG A 276 9.20 -12.93 -11.31
CA ARG A 276 10.07 -13.18 -12.48
C ARG A 276 9.70 -14.50 -13.14
N ALA A 277 9.67 -14.49 -14.47
CA ALA A 277 9.53 -15.73 -15.22
C ALA A 277 10.76 -16.62 -14.97
N SER A 278 10.52 -17.91 -14.73
CA SER A 278 11.62 -18.88 -14.66
C SER A 278 12.30 -18.95 -16.02
N SER A 279 13.61 -18.76 -16.04
CA SER A 279 14.46 -18.91 -17.23
C SER A 279 14.51 -20.35 -17.68
#